data_d6d6bf93a6aab2becaf1731de9da7cb4
#
_entry.id   d6d6bf93a6aab2becaf1731de9da7cb4
#
_cell.length_a   1.000
_cell.length_b   1.000
_cell.length_c   1.000
_cell.angle_alpha   90.00
_cell.angle_beta   90.00
_cell.angle_gamma   90.00
#
_symmetry.space_group_name_H-M   'P 1'
#
loop_
_entity.id
_entity.type
_entity.pdbx_description
1 polymer ?
#
loop_
_entity_poly.entity_id
_entity_poly.type
_entity_poly.pdbx_seq_one_letter_code
_entity_poly.pdbx_strand_id
1 'polypeptide(L)'
;MAVYNNPIVLQRADPWVLKVDGEYYFTGSDPEYNCIAIRHASNINDLQKAPETVVWRKHESGPASIYIWAPELHRINGAWYIYFAGAATDFEASGLPTHRMFVLENTDDDPTTDNWVEKGQIVTPIDSFALDATTEVIDGVAVPGLGQKI
;
A
#
# COMPACT_ATOMS: atom_id res chain seq x y z
N MET A 1 -4.83 22.02 21.88
CA MET A 1 -4.05 20.80 21.60
C MET A 1 -4.92 19.88 20.77
N ALA A 2 -4.41 19.35 19.66
CA ALA A 2 -5.11 18.31 18.93
C ALA A 2 -5.16 17.06 19.80
N VAL A 3 -6.36 16.50 20.00
CA VAL A 3 -6.56 15.24 20.72
C VAL A 3 -6.67 14.16 19.67
N TYR A 4 -5.80 13.17 19.71
CA TYR A 4 -5.84 11.99 18.87
C TYR A 4 -6.46 10.82 19.62
N ASN A 5 -7.33 10.08 18.96
CA ASN A 5 -7.92 8.87 19.49
C ASN A 5 -7.28 7.65 18.83
N ASN A 6 -6.68 6.78 19.62
CA ASN A 6 -6.15 5.50 19.15
C ASN A 6 -7.10 4.35 19.50
N PRO A 7 -7.23 3.36 18.61
CA PRO A 7 -6.67 3.29 17.27
C PRO A 7 -7.37 4.26 16.30
N ILE A 8 -6.61 4.83 15.34
CA ILE A 8 -7.14 5.75 14.32
C ILE A 8 -8.09 5.00 13.37
N VAL A 9 -7.74 3.79 12.97
CA VAL A 9 -8.59 2.86 12.22
C VAL A 9 -8.49 1.48 12.85
N LEU A 10 -9.65 0.84 13.08
CA LEU A 10 -9.72 -0.49 13.68
C LEU A 10 -9.39 -1.58 12.66
N GLN A 11 -8.80 -2.68 13.16
CA GLN A 11 -8.56 -3.91 12.40
C GLN A 11 -7.80 -3.69 11.08
N ARG A 12 -6.74 -2.88 11.15
CA ARG A 12 -5.80 -2.72 10.05
C ARG A 12 -4.38 -2.93 10.57
N ALA A 13 -3.68 -3.94 10.03
CA ALA A 13 -2.24 -4.07 10.20
C ALA A 13 -1.51 -3.10 9.26
N ASP A 14 -0.25 -2.83 9.55
CA ASP A 14 0.64 -2.00 8.74
C ASP A 14 0.00 -0.66 8.31
N PRO A 15 -0.50 0.15 9.27
CA PRO A 15 -1.23 1.36 8.97
C PRO A 15 -0.30 2.42 8.36
N TRP A 16 -0.69 2.96 7.22
CA TRP A 16 -0.02 4.08 6.56
C TRP A 16 -0.94 5.30 6.48
N VAL A 17 -0.43 6.46 6.84
CA VAL A 17 -1.15 7.74 6.73
C VAL A 17 -0.29 8.74 5.96
N LEU A 18 -0.81 9.23 4.86
CA LEU A 18 -0.21 10.30 4.07
C LEU A 18 -1.03 11.58 4.22
N LYS A 19 -0.37 12.72 4.41
CA LYS A 19 -1.01 14.03 4.39
C LYS A 19 -0.61 14.79 3.14
N VAL A 20 -1.59 15.17 2.31
CA VAL A 20 -1.40 15.95 1.09
C VAL A 20 -2.43 17.08 1.08
N ASP A 21 -1.98 18.32 0.87
CA ASP A 21 -2.83 19.52 0.74
C ASP A 21 -3.85 19.73 1.88
N GLY A 22 -3.47 19.31 3.08
CA GLY A 22 -4.33 19.43 4.28
C GLY A 22 -5.22 18.21 4.54
N GLU A 23 -5.39 17.33 3.57
CA GLU A 23 -6.18 16.11 3.64
C GLU A 23 -5.34 14.91 4.09
N TYR A 24 -5.97 13.97 4.79
CA TYR A 24 -5.35 12.72 5.26
C TYR A 24 -5.89 11.54 4.46
N TYR A 25 -4.98 10.74 3.96
CA TYR A 25 -5.27 9.48 3.27
C TYR A 25 -4.71 8.34 4.10
N PHE A 26 -5.50 7.30 4.28
CA PHE A 26 -5.14 6.11 5.04
C PHE A 26 -5.23 4.88 4.16
N THR A 27 -4.24 4.00 4.27
CA THR A 27 -4.28 2.63 3.79
C THR A 27 -3.65 1.70 4.81
N GLY A 28 -3.83 0.40 4.66
CA GLY A 28 -3.29 -0.63 5.54
C GLY A 28 -3.73 -2.01 5.07
N SER A 29 -3.13 -3.04 5.60
CA SER A 29 -3.48 -4.43 5.27
C SER A 29 -4.95 -4.70 5.58
N ASP A 30 -5.70 -5.15 4.58
CA ASP A 30 -7.08 -5.59 4.75
C ASP A 30 -7.12 -6.88 5.59
N PRO A 31 -8.13 -7.08 6.49
CA PRO A 31 -8.19 -8.26 7.34
C PRO A 31 -8.22 -9.59 6.59
N GLU A 32 -8.73 -9.60 5.37
CA GLU A 32 -8.76 -10.80 4.50
C GLU A 32 -7.56 -10.87 3.54
N TYR A 33 -6.70 -9.85 3.53
CA TYR A 33 -5.51 -9.75 2.68
C TYR A 33 -5.82 -9.92 1.18
N ASN A 34 -6.94 -9.39 0.71
CA ASN A 34 -7.45 -9.64 -0.64
C ASN A 34 -7.62 -8.37 -1.49
N CYS A 35 -7.45 -7.19 -0.91
CA CYS A 35 -7.60 -5.93 -1.60
C CYS A 35 -6.74 -4.83 -1.00
N ILE A 36 -6.67 -3.70 -1.70
CA ILE A 36 -6.12 -2.44 -1.23
C ILE A 36 -7.25 -1.42 -1.25
N ALA A 37 -7.42 -0.73 -0.14
CA ALA A 37 -8.44 0.29 0.02
C ALA A 37 -7.86 1.57 0.60
N ILE A 38 -8.48 2.71 0.24
CA ILE A 38 -8.12 4.04 0.72
C ILE A 38 -9.29 4.61 1.50
N ARG A 39 -9.01 5.24 2.64
CA ARG A 39 -9.90 6.16 3.35
C ARG A 39 -9.34 7.56 3.27
N HIS A 40 -10.22 8.55 3.21
CA HIS A 40 -9.84 9.95 3.07
C HIS A 40 -10.68 10.83 4.00
N ALA A 41 -10.04 11.80 4.66
CA ALA A 41 -10.69 12.77 5.54
C ALA A 41 -9.83 14.02 5.73
N SER A 42 -10.48 15.16 5.98
CA SER A 42 -9.79 16.43 6.33
C SER A 42 -9.25 16.45 7.77
N ASN A 43 -9.66 15.51 8.61
CA ASN A 43 -9.16 15.35 9.97
C ASN A 43 -8.79 13.88 10.21
N ILE A 44 -7.61 13.64 10.76
CA ILE A 44 -7.10 12.28 11.02
C ILE A 44 -8.02 11.45 11.91
N ASN A 45 -8.73 12.07 12.87
CA ASN A 45 -9.67 11.37 13.74
C ASN A 45 -10.94 10.90 13.03
N ASP A 46 -11.23 11.42 11.83
CA ASP A 46 -12.42 11.05 11.06
C ASP A 46 -12.13 9.88 10.09
N LEU A 47 -10.88 9.48 9.91
CA LEU A 47 -10.49 8.37 9.05
C LEU A 47 -11.20 7.06 9.41
N GLN A 48 -11.46 6.81 10.70
CA GLN A 48 -12.19 5.61 11.13
C GLN A 48 -13.62 5.56 10.58
N LYS A 49 -14.26 6.73 10.42
CA LYS A 49 -15.65 6.86 9.94
C LYS A 49 -15.73 7.13 8.44
N ALA A 50 -14.62 7.51 7.83
CA ALA A 50 -14.56 7.77 6.40
C ALA A 50 -14.91 6.52 5.60
N PRO A 51 -15.63 6.67 4.48
CA PRO A 51 -15.87 5.56 3.57
C PRO A 51 -14.55 4.91 3.15
N GLU A 52 -14.57 3.60 3.00
CA GLU A 52 -13.46 2.86 2.47
C GLU A 52 -13.69 2.57 0.99
N THR A 53 -12.79 3.03 0.14
CA THR A 53 -12.83 2.82 -1.30
C THR A 53 -11.80 1.78 -1.69
N VAL A 54 -12.24 0.63 -2.18
CA VAL A 54 -11.35 -0.40 -2.72
C VAL A 54 -10.86 0.06 -4.08
N VAL A 55 -9.54 0.21 -4.20
CA VAL A 55 -8.87 0.71 -5.41
C VAL A 55 -8.20 -0.40 -6.22
N TRP A 56 -7.92 -1.54 -5.60
CA TRP A 56 -7.33 -2.70 -6.27
C TRP A 56 -7.70 -4.00 -5.56
N ARG A 57 -7.78 -5.10 -6.31
CA ARG A 57 -8.02 -6.45 -5.78
C ARG A 57 -6.96 -7.41 -6.25
N LYS A 58 -6.63 -8.39 -5.40
CA LYS A 58 -5.70 -9.46 -5.72
C LYS A 58 -6.08 -10.20 -6.99
N HIS A 59 -5.10 -10.75 -7.67
CA HIS A 59 -5.33 -11.62 -8.81
C HIS A 59 -6.01 -12.93 -8.40
N GLU A 60 -6.64 -13.61 -9.34
CA GLU A 60 -7.22 -14.94 -9.11
C GLU A 60 -6.13 -16.00 -8.93
N SER A 61 -4.98 -15.84 -9.59
CA SER A 61 -3.83 -16.77 -9.53
C SER A 61 -2.54 -16.07 -9.92
N GLY A 62 -1.40 -16.70 -9.62
CA GLY A 62 -0.08 -16.18 -9.94
C GLY A 62 0.39 -15.09 -8.99
N PRO A 63 1.30 -14.20 -9.42
CA PRO A 63 1.82 -13.12 -8.59
C PRO A 63 0.72 -12.23 -8.01
N ALA A 64 0.86 -11.80 -6.77
CA ALA A 64 -0.11 -10.97 -6.04
C ALA A 64 -1.54 -11.58 -5.98
N SER A 65 -1.65 -12.90 -5.91
CA SER A 65 -2.95 -13.59 -5.80
C SER A 65 -3.36 -13.92 -4.37
N ILE A 66 -2.43 -13.85 -3.41
CA ILE A 66 -2.69 -14.09 -1.98
C ILE A 66 -1.82 -13.16 -1.12
N TYR A 67 -2.25 -12.95 0.13
CA TYR A 67 -1.49 -12.23 1.16
C TYR A 67 -1.05 -10.85 0.70
N ILE A 68 -2.01 -9.99 0.40
CA ILE A 68 -1.77 -8.58 0.05
C ILE A 68 -1.52 -7.80 1.33
N TRP A 69 -0.26 -7.39 1.54
CA TRP A 69 0.21 -6.79 2.80
C TRP A 69 0.81 -5.41 2.62
N ALA A 70 0.75 -4.64 3.69
CA ALA A 70 1.48 -3.39 3.91
C ALA A 70 1.44 -2.41 2.72
N PRO A 71 0.24 -2.02 2.24
CA PRO A 71 0.16 -1.01 1.19
C PRO A 71 0.56 0.37 1.73
N GLU A 72 1.50 1.04 1.05
CA GLU A 72 1.91 2.41 1.32
C GLU A 72 1.54 3.33 0.17
N LEU A 73 0.76 4.38 0.46
CA LEU A 73 0.33 5.39 -0.50
C LEU A 73 1.30 6.57 -0.52
N HIS A 74 1.78 6.95 -1.70
CA HIS A 74 2.70 8.06 -1.91
C HIS A 74 2.19 9.01 -2.99
N ARG A 75 2.52 10.32 -2.89
CA ARG A 75 2.32 11.31 -3.93
C ARG A 75 3.68 11.78 -4.44
N ILE A 76 4.05 11.41 -5.66
CA ILE A 76 5.37 11.68 -6.24
C ILE A 76 5.20 12.32 -7.61
N ASN A 77 5.78 13.51 -7.81
CA ASN A 77 5.76 14.23 -9.10
C ASN A 77 4.35 14.37 -9.72
N GLY A 78 3.34 14.56 -8.87
CA GLY A 78 1.97 14.76 -9.34
C GLY A 78 1.18 13.47 -9.65
N ALA A 79 1.74 12.29 -9.43
CA ALA A 79 1.05 11.01 -9.51
C ALA A 79 0.99 10.31 -8.15
N TRP A 80 0.01 9.43 -7.98
CA TRP A 80 -0.12 8.58 -6.80
C TRP A 80 0.48 7.21 -7.09
N TYR A 81 1.13 6.66 -6.07
CA TYR A 81 1.72 5.32 -6.11
C TYR A 81 1.31 4.55 -4.87
N ILE A 82 1.01 3.26 -5.04
CA ILE A 82 0.87 2.33 -3.92
C ILE A 82 1.92 1.25 -4.10
N TYR A 83 2.79 1.11 -3.10
CA TYR A 83 3.70 -0.02 -2.97
C TYR A 83 3.07 -1.03 -2.03
N PHE A 84 3.07 -2.32 -2.40
CA PHE A 84 2.49 -3.36 -1.57
C PHE A 84 3.19 -4.69 -1.77
N ALA A 85 3.15 -5.55 -0.77
CA ALA A 85 3.64 -6.92 -0.87
C ALA A 85 2.51 -7.87 -1.26
N GLY A 86 2.78 -8.81 -2.15
CA GLY A 86 1.85 -9.86 -2.53
C GLY A 86 2.56 -11.19 -2.79
N ALA A 87 1.91 -12.29 -2.50
CA ALA A 87 2.43 -13.63 -2.72
C ALA A 87 1.72 -14.35 -3.87
N ALA A 88 2.38 -15.37 -4.42
CA ALA A 88 1.84 -16.23 -5.48
C ALA A 88 1.45 -17.62 -4.99
N THR A 89 2.02 -18.05 -3.86
CA THR A 89 1.82 -19.39 -3.30
C THR A 89 1.65 -19.30 -1.80
N ASP A 90 0.73 -20.09 -1.27
CA ASP A 90 0.51 -20.19 0.16
C ASP A 90 1.81 -20.56 0.89
N PHE A 91 2.05 -19.90 2.02
CA PHE A 91 3.21 -20.10 2.86
C PHE A 91 3.30 -21.53 3.36
N GLU A 92 2.15 -22.13 3.76
CA GLU A 92 2.10 -23.50 4.25
C GLU A 92 2.42 -24.53 3.15
N ALA A 93 1.99 -24.24 1.91
CA ALA A 93 2.24 -25.10 0.78
C ALA A 93 3.68 -25.03 0.25
N SER A 94 4.33 -23.86 0.34
CA SER A 94 5.68 -23.62 -0.19
C SER A 94 6.79 -23.83 0.84
N GLY A 95 6.46 -23.72 2.13
CA GLY A 95 7.43 -23.68 3.24
C GLY A 95 8.35 -22.47 3.25
N LEU A 96 8.17 -21.55 2.31
CA LEU A 96 8.96 -20.31 2.16
C LEU A 96 8.06 -19.14 1.79
N PRO A 97 8.34 -17.94 2.31
CA PRO A 97 7.66 -16.73 1.90
C PRO A 97 7.91 -16.43 0.41
N THR A 98 6.83 -16.28 -0.37
CA THR A 98 6.93 -15.99 -1.81
C THR A 98 6.62 -14.54 -2.14
N HIS A 99 6.53 -13.67 -1.11
CA HIS A 99 6.22 -12.26 -1.28
C HIS A 99 7.23 -11.53 -2.16
N ARG A 100 6.68 -10.70 -3.02
CA ARG A 100 7.39 -9.72 -3.83
C ARG A 100 6.67 -8.39 -3.70
N MET A 101 7.38 -7.31 -3.99
CA MET A 101 6.82 -5.97 -4.00
C MET A 101 6.23 -5.63 -5.36
N PHE A 102 5.08 -4.98 -5.35
CA PHE A 102 4.34 -4.52 -6.52
C PHE A 102 4.06 -3.02 -6.43
N VAL A 103 3.78 -2.42 -7.57
CA VAL A 103 3.47 -0.98 -7.67
C VAL A 103 2.18 -0.78 -8.46
N LEU A 104 1.32 0.06 -7.92
CA LEU A 104 0.19 0.66 -8.62
C LEU A 104 0.48 2.15 -8.85
N GLU A 105 -0.01 2.70 -9.95
CA GLU A 105 0.08 4.12 -10.28
C GLU A 105 -1.30 4.66 -10.63
N ASN A 106 -1.62 5.86 -10.15
CA ASN A 106 -2.79 6.63 -10.57
C ASN A 106 -2.38 8.08 -10.82
N THR A 107 -2.75 8.62 -11.99
CA THR A 107 -2.41 9.99 -12.41
C THR A 107 -3.53 10.99 -12.18
N ASP A 108 -4.66 10.57 -11.64
CA ASP A 108 -5.76 11.47 -11.28
C ASP A 108 -5.39 12.34 -10.07
N ASP A 109 -6.11 13.43 -9.88
CA ASP A 109 -5.94 14.26 -8.69
C ASP A 109 -6.43 13.56 -7.42
N ASP A 110 -7.49 12.75 -7.53
CA ASP A 110 -8.09 11.98 -6.45
C ASP A 110 -7.66 10.50 -6.52
N PRO A 111 -6.97 9.96 -5.51
CA PRO A 111 -6.54 8.57 -5.50
C PRO A 111 -7.67 7.57 -5.23
N THR A 112 -8.88 8.04 -4.93
CA THR A 112 -10.03 7.15 -4.67
C THR A 112 -10.79 6.75 -5.94
N THR A 113 -10.31 7.16 -7.12
CA THR A 113 -10.85 6.73 -8.42
C THR A 113 -10.42 5.29 -8.74
N ASP A 114 -11.01 4.69 -9.77
CA ASP A 114 -10.70 3.35 -10.26
C ASP A 114 -9.61 3.31 -11.35
N ASN A 115 -8.94 4.45 -11.61
CA ASN A 115 -7.91 4.60 -12.65
C ASN A 115 -6.51 4.10 -12.21
N TRP A 116 -6.45 3.13 -11.34
CA TRP A 116 -5.18 2.53 -10.91
C TRP A 116 -4.65 1.57 -11.97
N VAL A 117 -3.40 1.80 -12.36
CA VAL A 117 -2.67 0.97 -13.31
C VAL A 117 -1.61 0.17 -12.58
N GLU A 118 -1.65 -1.15 -12.72
CA GLU A 118 -0.61 -2.01 -12.18
C GLU A 118 0.67 -1.88 -13.01
N LYS A 119 1.76 -1.47 -12.35
CA LYS A 119 3.10 -1.34 -12.98
C LYS A 119 3.89 -2.65 -12.88
N GLY A 120 3.35 -3.62 -12.14
CA GLY A 120 3.95 -4.93 -11.95
C GLY A 120 4.88 -5.02 -10.75
N GLN A 121 5.67 -6.09 -10.74
CA GLN A 121 6.61 -6.40 -9.67
C GLN A 121 7.85 -5.49 -9.74
N ILE A 122 8.31 -5.03 -8.57
CA ILE A 122 9.62 -4.37 -8.46
C ILE A 122 10.71 -5.42 -8.64
N VAL A 123 11.48 -5.27 -9.70
CA VAL A 123 12.61 -6.17 -9.99
C VAL A 123 13.84 -5.71 -9.22
N THR A 124 14.35 -6.59 -8.38
CA THR A 124 15.59 -6.37 -7.62
C THR A 124 16.71 -7.27 -8.15
N PRO A 125 17.99 -6.94 -7.90
CA PRO A 125 19.12 -7.78 -8.32
C PRO A 125 19.07 -9.20 -7.72
N ILE A 126 18.37 -9.37 -6.60
CA ILE A 126 18.21 -10.66 -5.91
C ILE A 126 16.73 -11.00 -5.96
N ASP A 127 16.38 -12.09 -6.66
CA ASP A 127 15.02 -12.61 -6.65
C ASP A 127 14.76 -13.42 -5.37
N SER A 128 14.38 -12.71 -4.31
CA SER A 128 14.15 -13.26 -2.98
C SER A 128 12.89 -12.64 -2.36
N PHE A 129 12.50 -13.15 -1.20
CA PHE A 129 11.48 -12.55 -0.36
C PHE A 129 11.71 -11.05 -0.18
N ALA A 130 10.69 -10.24 -0.46
CA ALA A 130 10.73 -8.79 -0.31
C ALA A 130 9.38 -8.25 0.18
N LEU A 131 9.42 -7.32 1.13
CA LEU A 131 8.26 -6.62 1.69
C LEU A 131 8.65 -5.21 2.17
N ASP A 132 7.64 -4.43 2.60
CA ASP A 132 7.79 -3.12 3.23
C ASP A 132 8.62 -2.14 2.37
N ALA A 133 8.29 -2.05 1.08
CA ALA A 133 8.89 -1.04 0.22
C ALA A 133 8.30 0.32 0.56
N THR A 134 9.17 1.28 0.81
CA THR A 134 8.83 2.68 1.00
C THR A 134 9.57 3.56 0.02
N THR A 135 9.15 4.82 -0.11
CA THR A 135 9.82 5.80 -0.96
C THR A 135 9.93 7.13 -0.23
N GLU A 136 11.14 7.67 -0.19
CA GLU A 136 11.37 9.04 0.27
C GLU A 136 11.81 9.92 -0.91
N VAL A 137 11.50 11.21 -0.83
CA VAL A 137 12.00 12.19 -1.78
C VAL A 137 13.17 12.93 -1.14
N ILE A 138 14.38 12.70 -1.65
CA ILE A 138 15.61 13.34 -1.21
C ILE A 138 16.11 14.24 -2.34
N ASP A 139 16.27 15.53 -2.07
CA ASP A 139 16.70 16.55 -3.05
C ASP A 139 15.89 16.52 -4.37
N GLY A 140 14.57 16.26 -4.27
CA GLY A 140 13.67 16.18 -5.42
C GLY A 140 13.74 14.86 -6.19
N VAL A 141 14.50 13.89 -5.72
CA VAL A 141 14.60 12.55 -6.32
C VAL A 141 13.88 11.53 -5.43
N ALA A 142 12.97 10.76 -6.00
CA ALA A 142 12.33 9.65 -5.31
C ALA A 142 13.35 8.50 -5.13
N VAL A 143 13.63 8.15 -3.89
CA VAL A 143 14.57 7.07 -3.53
C VAL A 143 13.77 5.92 -2.91
N PRO A 144 13.67 4.79 -3.59
CA PRO A 144 12.99 3.63 -3.05
C PRO A 144 13.87 2.90 -2.03
N GLY A 145 13.24 2.43 -0.95
CA GLY A 145 13.80 1.47 -0.01
C GLY A 145 12.90 0.25 0.08
N LEU A 146 13.44 -0.92 0.34
CA LEU A 146 12.63 -2.11 0.60
C LEU A 146 13.33 -3.09 1.55
N GLY A 147 12.53 -3.78 2.36
CA GLY A 147 12.99 -4.91 3.18
C GLY A 147 13.16 -6.14 2.30
N GLN A 148 14.37 -6.63 2.18
CA GLN A 148 14.68 -7.83 1.42
C GLN A 148 15.56 -8.78 2.23
N LYS A 149 15.22 -10.07 2.21
CA LYS A 149 16.09 -11.11 2.79
C LYS A 149 17.23 -11.40 1.81
N ILE A 150 18.46 -11.25 2.29
CA ILE A 150 19.70 -11.61 1.58
C ILE A 150 20.07 -13.06 1.91
#